data_fdb5c08e333cefa9b08c66e6d118e49a
#
_entry.id   fdb5c08e333cefa9b08c66e6d118e49a
#
_cell.length_a   1.000
_cell.length_b   1.000
_cell.length_c   1.000
_cell.angle_alpha   90.00
_cell.angle_beta   90.00
_cell.angle_gamma   90.00
#
_symmetry.space_group_name_H-M   'P 1'
#
loop_
_entity.id
_entity.type
_entity.pdbx_description
1 polymer ?
#
loop_
_entity_poly.entity_id
_entity_poly.type
_entity_poly.pdbx_seq_one_letter_code
_entity_poly.pdbx_strand_id
1 'polypeptide(L)'
;AEGAVIVMIRHAERCDSAPGPCLDDPTGITVAGSQAAGRVGQGLHQLGLDNADLLSSPKLRTRQTAHFILGQAVASEDWLEGCDKQFASEALAHKRPGHNLVLVTHNGCIDHFARQQNVVGGERESGYASALFVSVDGNGKARILGRLNEPDWQRVLASAGR
;
A
#
# COMPACT_ATOMS: atom_id res chain seq x y z
N ALA A 1 -10.85 11.70 11.40
CA ALA A 1 -10.36 11.38 12.74
C ALA A 1 -9.03 10.65 12.64
N GLU A 2 -8.17 10.86 13.59
CA GLU A 2 -6.88 10.16 13.66
C GLU A 2 -7.09 8.66 13.72
N GLY A 3 -6.25 7.91 12.97
CA GLY A 3 -6.28 6.46 12.98
C GLY A 3 -7.47 5.85 12.25
N ALA A 4 -8.15 6.61 11.39
CA ALA A 4 -9.35 6.15 10.69
C ALA A 4 -9.08 5.71 9.24
N VAL A 5 -7.81 5.45 8.88
CA VAL A 5 -7.43 5.23 7.48
C VAL A 5 -6.77 3.86 7.31
N ILE A 6 -7.16 3.16 6.24
CA ILE A 6 -6.44 2.02 5.69
C ILE A 6 -5.77 2.47 4.40
N VAL A 7 -4.47 2.21 4.27
CA VAL A 7 -3.71 2.50 3.05
C VAL A 7 -3.33 1.18 2.41
N MET A 8 -3.81 0.93 1.20
CA MET A 8 -3.50 -0.28 0.45
C MET A 8 -2.46 0.04 -0.61
N ILE A 9 -1.28 -0.55 -0.51
CA ILE A 9 -0.14 -0.22 -1.35
C ILE A 9 0.24 -1.43 -2.19
N ARG A 10 0.38 -1.21 -3.50
CA ARG A 10 0.93 -2.23 -4.39
C ARG A 10 2.45 -2.30 -4.19
N HIS A 11 3.01 -3.52 -4.23
CA HIS A 11 4.47 -3.68 -4.20
C HIS A 11 5.15 -2.79 -5.25
N ALA A 12 6.40 -2.44 -4.99
CA ALA A 12 7.20 -1.64 -5.89
C ALA A 12 7.61 -2.44 -7.15
N GLU A 13 8.36 -1.82 -8.04
CA GLU A 13 8.74 -2.40 -9.33
C GLU A 13 9.40 -3.77 -9.17
N ARG A 14 8.84 -4.76 -9.88
CA ARG A 14 9.35 -6.14 -9.85
C ARG A 14 10.62 -6.26 -10.67
N CYS A 15 11.60 -6.97 -10.11
CA CYS A 15 12.87 -7.20 -10.79
C CYS A 15 12.70 -8.05 -12.05
N ASP A 16 11.82 -9.05 -12.01
CA ASP A 16 11.60 -9.96 -13.14
C ASP A 16 10.81 -9.34 -14.30
N SER A 17 10.30 -8.13 -14.12
CA SER A 17 9.48 -7.44 -15.12
C SER A 17 10.07 -6.10 -15.57
N ALA A 18 11.29 -5.79 -15.14
CA ALA A 18 11.92 -4.50 -15.39
C ALA A 18 13.40 -4.67 -15.75
N PRO A 19 13.96 -3.74 -16.57
CA PRO A 19 15.36 -3.85 -17.00
C PRO A 19 16.39 -3.38 -15.98
N GLY A 20 15.96 -2.75 -14.90
CA GLY A 20 16.87 -2.19 -13.89
C GLY A 20 17.49 -3.24 -13.01
N PRO A 21 18.54 -2.88 -12.22
CA PRO A 21 19.19 -3.81 -11.32
C PRO A 21 18.27 -4.24 -10.19
N CYS A 22 18.35 -5.53 -9.84
CA CYS A 22 17.63 -6.09 -8.72
C CYS A 22 18.25 -5.61 -7.40
N LEU A 23 17.40 -5.41 -6.39
CA LEU A 23 17.86 -5.13 -5.05
C LEU A 23 18.63 -6.33 -4.50
N ASP A 24 18.06 -7.53 -4.66
CA ASP A 24 18.65 -8.78 -4.21
C ASP A 24 18.14 -9.92 -5.09
N ASP A 25 17.18 -10.68 -4.65
CA ASP A 25 16.61 -11.82 -5.37
C ASP A 25 15.77 -11.37 -6.57
N PRO A 26 15.85 -12.07 -7.73
CA PRO A 26 15.06 -11.71 -8.91
C PRO A 26 13.54 -11.76 -8.71
N THR A 27 13.05 -12.48 -7.70
CA THR A 27 11.61 -12.51 -7.40
C THR A 27 11.16 -11.31 -6.56
N GLY A 28 12.09 -10.47 -6.13
CA GLY A 28 11.82 -9.26 -5.37
C GLY A 28 11.70 -8.03 -6.23
N ILE A 29 12.05 -6.87 -5.65
CA ILE A 29 11.94 -5.56 -6.32
C ILE A 29 13.30 -5.09 -6.83
N THR A 30 13.27 -4.08 -7.69
CA THR A 30 14.48 -3.42 -8.20
C THR A 30 15.01 -2.43 -7.18
N VAL A 31 16.26 -1.97 -7.41
CA VAL A 31 16.83 -0.86 -6.63
C VAL A 31 15.96 0.39 -6.77
N ALA A 32 15.52 0.69 -8.00
CA ALA A 32 14.61 1.83 -8.24
C ALA A 32 13.30 1.65 -7.45
N GLY A 33 12.78 0.42 -7.38
CA GLY A 33 11.59 0.10 -6.60
C GLY A 33 11.77 0.36 -5.12
N SER A 34 12.93 0.02 -4.56
CA SER A 34 13.21 0.28 -3.15
C SER A 34 13.24 1.78 -2.85
N GLN A 35 13.76 2.58 -3.77
CA GLN A 35 13.77 4.03 -3.64
C GLN A 35 12.35 4.61 -3.69
N ALA A 36 11.52 4.10 -4.60
CA ALA A 36 10.12 4.50 -4.68
C ALA A 36 9.37 4.17 -3.38
N ALA A 37 9.61 2.99 -2.82
CA ALA A 37 9.01 2.60 -1.54
C ALA A 37 9.45 3.53 -0.41
N GLY A 38 10.71 3.95 -0.41
CA GLY A 38 11.22 4.92 0.55
C GLY A 38 10.48 6.26 0.46
N ARG A 39 10.19 6.72 -0.78
CA ARG A 39 9.41 7.95 -0.98
C ARG A 39 7.97 7.80 -0.47
N VAL A 40 7.37 6.64 -0.63
CA VAL A 40 6.04 6.36 -0.07
C VAL A 40 6.08 6.50 1.45
N GLY A 41 7.08 5.92 2.09
CA GLY A 41 7.25 6.03 3.54
C GLY A 41 7.40 7.48 4.01
N GLN A 42 8.22 8.27 3.31
CA GLN A 42 8.37 9.69 3.60
C GLN A 42 7.05 10.44 3.43
N GLY A 43 6.30 10.12 2.37
CA GLY A 43 5.01 10.73 2.12
C GLY A 43 3.98 10.40 3.20
N LEU A 44 3.93 9.15 3.64
CA LEU A 44 3.04 8.75 4.73
C LEU A 44 3.38 9.51 6.02
N HIS A 45 4.65 9.67 6.31
CA HIS A 45 5.09 10.46 7.47
C HIS A 45 4.59 11.89 7.39
N GLN A 46 4.75 12.53 6.24
CA GLN A 46 4.31 13.91 6.04
C GLN A 46 2.79 14.07 6.13
N LEU A 47 2.05 13.02 5.73
CA LEU A 47 0.59 13.02 5.85
C LEU A 47 0.11 12.65 7.26
N GLY A 48 1.04 12.37 8.19
CA GLY A 48 0.71 11.99 9.55
C GLY A 48 0.20 10.56 9.67
N LEU A 49 0.53 9.68 8.71
CA LEU A 49 0.01 8.31 8.66
C LEU A 49 1.05 7.25 9.05
N ASP A 50 2.20 7.65 9.55
CA ASP A 50 3.28 6.72 9.91
C ASP A 50 3.07 6.02 11.26
N ASN A 51 2.09 6.46 12.05
CA ASN A 51 1.68 5.72 13.25
C ASN A 51 0.62 4.69 12.83
N ALA A 52 1.09 3.57 12.29
CA ALA A 52 0.23 2.59 11.66
C ALA A 52 0.68 1.17 11.96
N ASP A 53 -0.28 0.26 11.96
CA ASP A 53 0.00 -1.16 11.91
C ASP A 53 0.38 -1.50 10.46
N LEU A 54 1.41 -2.32 10.27
CA LEU A 54 1.90 -2.67 8.94
C LEU A 54 1.82 -4.17 8.72
N LEU A 55 1.11 -4.57 7.67
CA LEU A 55 1.00 -5.96 7.26
C LEU A 55 1.35 -6.09 5.78
N SER A 56 1.91 -7.22 5.40
CA SER A 56 2.34 -7.49 4.03
C SER A 56 1.87 -8.86 3.57
N SER A 57 1.64 -9.00 2.26
CA SER A 57 1.56 -10.30 1.62
C SER A 57 2.87 -11.06 1.86
N PRO A 58 2.86 -12.41 1.90
CA PRO A 58 4.08 -13.19 2.15
C PRO A 58 5.09 -13.19 0.99
N LYS A 59 4.75 -12.67 -0.17
CA LYS A 59 5.69 -12.60 -1.30
C LYS A 59 6.89 -11.70 -0.98
N LEU A 60 8.06 -12.06 -1.51
CA LEU A 60 9.28 -11.28 -1.25
C LEU A 60 9.11 -9.82 -1.70
N ARG A 61 8.54 -9.60 -2.89
CA ARG A 61 8.38 -8.23 -3.42
C ARG A 61 7.52 -7.33 -2.53
N THR A 62 6.51 -7.88 -1.88
CA THR A 62 5.67 -7.11 -0.95
C THR A 62 6.39 -6.88 0.38
N ARG A 63 7.08 -7.90 0.89
CA ARG A 63 7.84 -7.75 2.15
C ARG A 63 8.98 -6.75 2.02
N GLN A 64 9.69 -6.76 0.88
CA GLN A 64 10.74 -5.77 0.64
C GLN A 64 10.16 -4.36 0.54
N THR A 65 9.06 -4.20 -0.21
CA THR A 65 8.39 -2.90 -0.32
C THR A 65 8.00 -2.38 1.07
N ALA A 66 7.37 -3.21 1.89
CA ALA A 66 6.93 -2.83 3.22
C ALA A 66 8.10 -2.42 4.11
N HIS A 67 9.22 -3.13 4.01
CA HIS A 67 10.42 -2.79 4.77
C HIS A 67 10.92 -1.38 4.45
N PHE A 68 10.95 -1.00 3.17
CA PHE A 68 11.43 0.32 2.77
C PHE A 68 10.42 1.43 3.05
N ILE A 69 9.14 1.10 3.22
CA ILE A 69 8.13 2.10 3.57
C ILE A 69 8.28 2.56 5.01
N LEU A 70 8.36 1.64 5.97
CA LEU A 70 8.40 1.99 7.40
C LEU A 70 9.69 1.59 8.10
N GLY A 71 10.62 0.94 7.42
CA GLY A 71 11.96 0.65 7.95
C GLY A 71 11.98 -0.34 9.10
N GLN A 72 10.99 -1.22 9.20
CA GLN A 72 10.88 -2.16 10.30
C GLN A 72 10.55 -3.56 9.80
N ALA A 73 10.70 -4.56 10.68
CA ALA A 73 10.28 -5.92 10.40
C ALA A 73 8.76 -5.95 10.19
N VAL A 74 8.32 -6.75 9.22
CA VAL A 74 6.93 -6.72 8.78
C VAL A 74 6.30 -8.10 8.99
N ALA A 75 5.13 -8.12 9.63
CA ALA A 75 4.31 -9.32 9.72
C ALA A 75 3.63 -9.58 8.37
N SER A 76 3.53 -10.84 7.97
CA SER A 76 2.86 -11.21 6.73
C SER A 76 1.60 -12.01 6.99
N GLU A 77 0.62 -11.85 6.09
CA GLU A 77 -0.69 -12.50 6.18
C GLU A 77 -1.09 -13.02 4.81
N ASP A 78 -1.53 -14.28 4.75
CA ASP A 78 -1.84 -14.94 3.48
C ASP A 78 -3.01 -14.32 2.73
N TRP A 79 -3.97 -13.74 3.45
CA TRP A 79 -5.14 -13.12 2.81
C TRP A 79 -4.76 -11.90 1.95
N LEU A 80 -3.57 -11.33 2.18
CA LEU A 80 -3.05 -10.23 1.36
C LEU A 80 -2.49 -10.70 0.02
N GLU A 81 -2.36 -12.00 -0.18
CA GLU A 81 -1.93 -12.58 -1.46
C GLU A 81 -3.11 -13.19 -2.22
N GLY A 82 -3.99 -13.88 -1.53
CA GLY A 82 -5.09 -14.63 -2.14
C GLY A 82 -6.18 -13.78 -2.78
N CYS A 83 -6.45 -12.62 -2.25
CA CYS A 83 -7.38 -11.62 -2.81
C CYS A 83 -8.75 -12.19 -3.17
N ASP A 84 -9.33 -12.95 -2.29
CA ASP A 84 -10.66 -13.48 -2.52
C ASP A 84 -11.73 -12.51 -2.00
N LYS A 85 -12.99 -12.96 -2.00
CA LYS A 85 -14.13 -12.15 -1.55
C LYS A 85 -14.02 -11.71 -0.08
N GLN A 86 -13.14 -12.33 0.69
CA GLN A 86 -12.94 -12.00 2.10
C GLN A 86 -11.89 -10.91 2.33
N PHE A 87 -11.21 -10.46 1.27
CA PHE A 87 -10.16 -9.47 1.40
C PHE A 87 -10.63 -8.19 2.12
N ALA A 88 -11.77 -7.65 1.73
CA ALA A 88 -12.29 -6.42 2.35
C ALA A 88 -12.64 -6.64 3.82
N SER A 89 -13.29 -7.76 4.15
CA SER A 89 -13.66 -8.05 5.54
C SER A 89 -12.43 -8.30 6.41
N GLU A 90 -11.39 -8.94 5.87
CA GLU A 90 -10.14 -9.14 6.59
C GLU A 90 -9.42 -7.81 6.84
N ALA A 91 -9.41 -6.92 5.84
CA ALA A 91 -8.80 -5.60 6.00
C ALA A 91 -9.49 -4.82 7.12
N LEU A 92 -10.82 -4.83 7.13
CA LEU A 92 -11.59 -4.15 8.17
C LEU A 92 -11.39 -4.79 9.55
N ALA A 93 -11.28 -6.12 9.61
CA ALA A 93 -11.07 -6.84 10.87
C ALA A 93 -9.71 -6.52 11.49
N HIS A 94 -8.70 -6.23 10.68
CA HIS A 94 -7.35 -5.90 11.16
C HIS A 94 -7.18 -4.41 11.48
N LYS A 95 -8.17 -3.59 11.17
CA LYS A 95 -8.12 -2.15 11.45
C LYS A 95 -8.46 -1.92 12.93
N ARG A 96 -7.46 -1.52 13.72
CA ARG A 96 -7.67 -1.24 15.14
C ARG A 96 -8.13 0.20 15.35
N PRO A 97 -9.02 0.46 16.32
CA PRO A 97 -9.41 1.84 16.64
C PRO A 97 -8.19 2.68 17.02
N GLY A 98 -8.11 3.89 16.50
CA GLY A 98 -7.02 4.81 16.79
C GLY A 98 -5.71 4.52 16.08
N HIS A 99 -5.63 3.45 15.27
CA HIS A 99 -4.42 3.10 14.52
C HIS A 99 -4.73 3.05 13.04
N ASN A 100 -3.94 3.73 12.23
CA ASN A 100 -4.00 3.54 10.79
C ASN A 100 -3.47 2.15 10.45
N LEU A 101 -3.89 1.60 9.33
CA LEU A 101 -3.45 0.29 8.87
C LEU A 101 -2.85 0.44 7.48
N VAL A 102 -1.60 -0.01 7.31
CA VAL A 102 -0.93 -0.02 6.01
C VAL A 102 -0.81 -1.47 5.56
N LEU A 103 -1.36 -1.76 4.39
CA LEU A 103 -1.36 -3.10 3.80
C LEU A 103 -0.55 -3.05 2.51
N VAL A 104 0.52 -3.85 2.43
CA VAL A 104 1.30 -3.97 1.20
C VAL A 104 0.89 -5.26 0.50
N THR A 105 0.35 -5.13 -0.70
CA THR A 105 -0.31 -6.22 -1.39
C THR A 105 -0.08 -6.12 -2.91
N HIS A 106 -1.00 -6.63 -3.70
CA HIS A 106 -0.89 -6.76 -5.14
C HIS A 106 -1.98 -5.95 -5.84
N ASN A 107 -1.72 -5.55 -7.09
CA ASN A 107 -2.70 -4.76 -7.84
C ASN A 107 -4.05 -5.48 -7.99
N GLY A 108 -4.03 -6.81 -8.15
CA GLY A 108 -5.28 -7.59 -8.24
C GLY A 108 -6.12 -7.49 -6.98
N CYS A 109 -5.49 -7.46 -5.80
CA CYS A 109 -6.18 -7.31 -4.52
C CYS A 109 -6.80 -5.93 -4.37
N ILE A 110 -6.02 -4.91 -4.72
CA ILE A 110 -6.48 -3.52 -4.63
C ILE A 110 -7.62 -3.28 -5.63
N ASP A 111 -7.49 -3.80 -6.84
CA ASP A 111 -8.53 -3.69 -7.86
C ASP A 111 -9.80 -4.41 -7.43
N HIS A 112 -9.67 -5.59 -6.81
CA HIS A 112 -10.81 -6.34 -6.31
C HIS A 112 -11.55 -5.54 -5.23
N PHE A 113 -10.82 -4.94 -4.30
CA PHE A 113 -11.40 -4.08 -3.27
C PHE A 113 -12.13 -2.89 -3.91
N ALA A 114 -11.49 -2.21 -4.85
CA ALA A 114 -12.08 -1.05 -5.53
C ALA A 114 -13.34 -1.43 -6.29
N ARG A 115 -13.37 -2.62 -6.93
CA ARG A 115 -14.55 -3.13 -7.62
C ARG A 115 -15.70 -3.34 -6.64
N GLN A 116 -15.42 -3.85 -5.46
CA GLN A 116 -16.43 -4.04 -4.43
C GLN A 116 -17.00 -2.69 -3.94
N GLN A 117 -16.24 -1.61 -4.10
CA GLN A 117 -16.67 -0.24 -3.77
C GLN A 117 -17.26 0.48 -4.98
N ASN A 118 -17.55 -0.24 -6.07
CA ASN A 118 -18.18 0.29 -7.30
C ASN A 118 -17.32 1.32 -8.05
N VAL A 119 -16.01 1.24 -7.94
CA VAL A 119 -15.10 2.10 -8.72
C VAL A 119 -14.98 1.53 -10.13
N VAL A 120 -15.10 2.38 -11.15
CA VAL A 120 -15.03 1.96 -12.55
C VAL A 120 -13.62 1.49 -12.93
N GLY A 121 -13.54 0.62 -13.95
CA GLY A 121 -12.32 -0.07 -14.33
C GLY A 121 -11.09 0.81 -14.54
N GLY A 122 -11.23 1.91 -15.25
CA GLY A 122 -10.12 2.84 -15.51
C GLY A 122 -9.61 3.55 -14.28
N GLU A 123 -10.43 3.70 -13.27
CA GLU A 123 -10.07 4.33 -12.01
C GLU A 123 -9.52 3.33 -10.98
N ARG A 124 -9.58 2.03 -11.29
CA ARG A 124 -9.08 0.97 -10.40
C ARG A 124 -7.62 0.61 -10.65
N GLU A 125 -7.03 1.13 -11.74
CA GLU A 125 -5.68 0.76 -12.13
C GLU A 125 -4.65 1.25 -11.10
N SER A 126 -3.82 0.32 -10.61
CA SER A 126 -2.82 0.59 -9.59
C SER A 126 -1.42 0.35 -10.16
N GLY A 127 -0.62 1.40 -10.27
CA GLY A 127 0.79 1.29 -10.66
C GLY A 127 1.66 0.77 -9.51
N TYR A 128 2.93 0.50 -9.81
CA TYR A 128 3.90 0.11 -8.77
C TYR A 128 3.96 1.18 -7.67
N ALA A 129 3.99 0.74 -6.43
CA ALA A 129 4.07 1.60 -5.24
C ALA A 129 2.91 2.61 -5.13
N SER A 130 1.82 2.40 -5.85
CA SER A 130 0.62 3.22 -5.69
C SER A 130 -0.09 2.89 -4.38
N ALA A 131 -0.77 3.88 -3.83
CA ALA A 131 -1.50 3.73 -2.57
C ALA A 131 -2.96 4.13 -2.76
N LEU A 132 -3.86 3.26 -2.33
CA LEU A 132 -5.29 3.53 -2.28
C LEU A 132 -5.65 3.87 -0.83
N PHE A 133 -6.23 5.05 -0.61
CA PHE A 133 -6.58 5.52 0.71
C PHE A 133 -8.06 5.25 0.98
N VAL A 134 -8.33 4.60 2.11
CA VAL A 134 -9.67 4.16 2.49
C VAL A 134 -9.97 4.68 3.90
N SER A 135 -11.07 5.40 4.07
CA SER A 135 -11.53 5.77 5.41
C SER A 135 -12.44 4.67 5.97
N VAL A 136 -12.41 4.51 7.29
CA VAL A 136 -13.29 3.58 7.98
C VAL A 136 -14.00 4.38 9.07
N ASP A 137 -15.33 4.44 8.99
CA ASP A 137 -16.12 5.19 9.97
C ASP A 137 -16.36 4.39 11.25
N GLY A 138 -17.03 5.00 12.22
CA GLY A 138 -17.33 4.37 13.51
C GLY A 138 -18.21 3.14 13.41
N ASN A 139 -18.91 2.96 12.29
CA ASN A 139 -19.75 1.78 12.03
C ASN A 139 -19.02 0.70 11.23
N GLY A 140 -17.73 0.90 10.96
CA GLY A 140 -16.94 -0.06 10.19
C GLY A 140 -17.18 0.02 8.69
N LYS A 141 -17.80 1.09 8.20
CA LYS A 141 -18.05 1.26 6.77
C LYS A 141 -16.83 1.89 6.09
N ALA A 142 -16.39 1.26 5.01
CA ALA A 142 -15.24 1.72 4.24
C ALA A 142 -15.65 2.65 3.12
N ARG A 143 -14.83 3.65 2.84
CA ARG A 143 -15.03 4.59 1.74
C ARG A 143 -13.68 4.94 1.13
N ILE A 144 -13.56 4.84 -0.19
CA ILE A 144 -12.34 5.22 -0.90
C ILE A 144 -12.23 6.74 -0.91
N LEU A 145 -11.09 7.25 -0.41
CA LEU A 145 -10.77 8.67 -0.40
C LEU A 145 -10.04 9.11 -1.66
N GLY A 146 -9.18 8.25 -2.21
CA GLY A 146 -8.41 8.56 -3.39
C GLY A 146 -7.21 7.65 -3.54
N ARG A 147 -6.41 7.93 -4.58
CA ARG A 147 -5.22 7.15 -4.90
C ARG A 147 -4.06 8.08 -5.18
N LEU A 148 -2.86 7.70 -4.69
CA LEU A 148 -1.62 8.37 -5.04
C LEU A 148 -0.73 7.38 -5.79
N ASN A 149 -0.34 7.75 -7.01
CA ASN A 149 0.62 7.00 -7.81
C ASN A 149 2.02 7.58 -7.59
N GLU A 150 3.05 6.95 -8.16
CA GLU A 150 4.42 7.38 -7.91
C GLU A 150 4.67 8.87 -8.17
N PRO A 151 4.22 9.46 -9.30
CA PRO A 151 4.40 10.91 -9.49
C PRO A 151 3.70 11.76 -8.44
N ASP A 152 2.59 11.28 -7.89
CA ASP A 152 1.87 12.01 -6.86
C ASP A 152 2.66 12.10 -5.56
N TRP A 153 3.38 11.03 -5.21
CA TRP A 153 4.24 11.03 -4.02
C TRP A 153 5.35 12.06 -4.15
N GLN A 154 5.92 12.21 -5.32
CA GLN A 154 6.93 13.23 -5.56
C GLN A 154 6.38 14.63 -5.32
N ARG A 155 5.14 14.88 -5.73
CA ARG A 155 4.47 16.16 -5.46
C ARG A 155 4.20 16.39 -3.98
N VAL A 156 3.80 15.35 -3.25
CA VAL A 156 3.59 15.42 -1.79
C VAL A 156 4.89 15.83 -1.11
N LEU A 157 6.01 15.19 -1.47
CA LEU A 157 7.31 15.48 -0.87
C LEU A 157 7.81 16.89 -1.23
N ALA A 158 7.59 17.31 -2.46
CA ALA A 158 7.99 18.65 -2.90
C ALA A 158 7.20 19.75 -2.17
N SER A 159 5.91 19.55 -1.93
CA SER A 159 5.08 20.55 -1.25
C SER A 159 5.43 20.69 0.23
N ALA A 160 5.96 19.65 0.86
CA ALA A 160 6.35 19.68 2.26
C ALA A 160 7.64 20.50 2.50
N GLY A 161 8.43 20.72 1.46
CA GLY A 161 9.65 21.54 1.55
C GLY A 161 9.39 23.04 1.45
N ARG A 162 8.15 23.47 1.40
CA ARG A 162 7.77 24.88 1.23
C ARG A 162 7.35 25.55 2.52
#